data_8081a67d6389b3de40015de76e3e3ef3
#
_entry.id   8081a67d6389b3de40015de76e3e3ef3
#
_cell.length_a   1.000
_cell.length_b   1.000
_cell.length_c   1.000
_cell.angle_alpha   90.00
_cell.angle_beta   90.00
_cell.angle_gamma   90.00
#
_symmetry.space_group_name_H-M   'P 1'
#
loop_
_entity.id
_entity.type
_entity.pdbx_description
1 polymer ?
#
loop_
_entity_poly.entity_id
_entity_poly.type
_entity_poly.pdbx_seq_one_letter_code
_entity_poly.pdbx_strand_id
1 'polypeptide(L)'
;MGYHPRTYWTEVAERIQARGLRNLVAGDDTPFYRYKRARFLEEFMKIDFRDKAVLEVGCGPGGNLEVVHSASPKRLVGCDISWKMIGLATRNLQALLPDVELVLTDGVTLPFEDESVDITYTVTVLQHNTDEEMLTSLIREICRVTKEKAFLFEDTSDKVKAGASWAVRPVGYYQTIMEKHGFELTEVKYISILVNRLASTVILRLTSSRNRKEGEPVPPMTIACQRVCLPLTRLLDRLFTERRGLTKMLFEQRA
;
A
#
# COMPACT_ATOMS: atom_id res chain seq x y z
N MET A 1 8.84 -0.54 24.32
CA MET A 1 8.49 -1.64 23.40
C MET A 1 8.98 -1.26 22.02
N GLY A 2 9.66 -2.18 21.32
CA GLY A 2 10.07 -1.95 19.94
C GLY A 2 8.87 -1.89 18.98
N TYR A 3 9.06 -1.38 17.77
CA TYR A 3 8.06 -1.38 16.72
C TYR A 3 7.69 -2.82 16.32
N HIS A 4 6.39 -3.08 16.18
CA HIS A 4 5.87 -4.32 15.60
C HIS A 4 4.68 -3.98 14.69
N PRO A 5 4.65 -4.43 13.42
CA PRO A 5 3.62 -4.04 12.45
C PRO A 5 2.20 -4.31 12.93
N ARG A 6 1.93 -5.48 13.54
CA ARG A 6 0.58 -5.84 14.04
C ARG A 6 0.07 -4.83 15.07
N THR A 7 0.89 -4.49 16.07
CA THR A 7 0.51 -3.54 17.11
C THR A 7 0.28 -2.16 16.52
N TYR A 8 1.23 -1.69 15.70
CA TYR A 8 1.15 -0.38 15.06
C TYR A 8 -0.11 -0.21 14.23
N TRP A 9 -0.38 -1.16 13.30
CA TRP A 9 -1.55 -1.07 12.41
C TRP A 9 -2.87 -1.31 13.14
N THR A 10 -2.87 -2.05 14.24
CA THR A 10 -4.04 -2.17 15.11
C THR A 10 -4.39 -0.85 15.79
N GLU A 11 -3.39 -0.11 16.28
CA GLU A 11 -3.60 1.23 16.84
C GLU A 11 -4.01 2.27 15.77
N VAL A 12 -3.43 2.19 14.55
CA VAL A 12 -3.85 3.05 13.42
C VAL A 12 -5.31 2.80 13.09
N ALA A 13 -5.75 1.54 13.03
CA ALA A 13 -7.15 1.18 12.78
C ALA A 13 -8.11 1.76 13.85
N GLU A 14 -7.72 1.75 15.13
CA GLU A 14 -8.49 2.39 16.22
C GLU A 14 -8.68 3.88 15.98
N ARG A 15 -7.58 4.57 15.64
CA ARG A 15 -7.61 6.02 15.36
C ARG A 15 -8.47 6.34 14.12
N ILE A 16 -8.40 5.50 13.07
CA ILE A 16 -9.24 5.63 11.87
C ILE A 16 -10.72 5.43 12.24
N GLN A 17 -11.03 4.41 13.02
CA GLN A 17 -12.40 4.14 13.45
C GLN A 17 -13.00 5.29 14.26
N ALA A 18 -12.20 5.93 15.13
CA ALA A 18 -12.62 7.06 15.94
C ALA A 18 -12.98 8.31 15.11
N ARG A 19 -12.55 8.42 13.85
CA ARG A 19 -12.93 9.54 12.95
C ARG A 19 -14.40 9.52 12.53
N GLY A 20 -15.13 8.41 12.71
CA GLY A 20 -16.56 8.29 12.40
C GLY A 20 -16.93 8.33 10.91
N LEU A 21 -15.95 8.38 10.01
CA LEU A 21 -16.14 8.42 8.56
C LEU A 21 -15.84 7.04 7.95
N ARG A 22 -16.45 6.74 6.78
CA ARG A 22 -16.06 5.60 5.96
C ARG A 22 -14.65 5.87 5.40
N ASN A 23 -13.63 5.32 6.05
CA ASN A 23 -12.24 5.43 5.60
C ASN A 23 -11.85 4.16 4.86
N LEU A 24 -11.66 4.28 3.56
CA LEU A 24 -11.22 3.18 2.67
C LEU A 24 -9.70 3.07 2.58
N VAL A 25 -8.95 3.91 3.30
CA VAL A 25 -7.49 3.94 3.27
C VAL A 25 -6.91 4.02 4.67
N ALA A 26 -5.76 3.37 4.86
CA ALA A 26 -5.09 3.33 6.16
C ALA A 26 -4.46 4.67 6.56
N GLY A 27 -4.13 5.53 5.60
CA GLY A 27 -3.47 6.82 5.84
C GLY A 27 -4.42 7.98 6.18
N ASP A 28 -3.86 9.17 6.19
CA ASP A 28 -4.59 10.42 6.41
C ASP A 28 -5.36 10.82 5.14
N ASP A 29 -6.68 10.88 5.20
CA ASP A 29 -7.52 11.28 4.07
C ASP A 29 -7.49 12.80 3.84
N THR A 30 -6.38 13.29 3.28
CA THR A 30 -6.14 14.69 2.97
C THR A 30 -6.21 14.98 1.46
N PRO A 31 -6.36 16.25 1.02
CA PRO A 31 -6.33 16.60 -0.40
C PRO A 31 -5.08 16.09 -1.14
N PHE A 32 -3.92 16.16 -0.51
CA PHE A 32 -2.67 15.68 -1.09
C PHE A 32 -2.58 14.15 -1.12
N TYR A 33 -3.09 13.48 -0.09
CA TYR A 33 -3.17 12.04 -0.09
C TYR A 33 -4.14 11.53 -1.18
N ARG A 34 -5.30 12.17 -1.34
CA ARG A 34 -6.26 11.83 -2.42
C ARG A 34 -5.63 12.01 -3.80
N TYR A 35 -4.80 13.02 -3.98
CA TYR A 35 -4.04 13.20 -5.22
C TYR A 35 -3.00 12.07 -5.41
N LYS A 36 -2.19 11.74 -4.37
CA LYS A 36 -1.27 10.57 -4.40
C LYS A 36 -2.04 9.30 -4.80
N ARG A 37 -3.19 9.05 -4.17
CA ARG A 37 -4.03 7.90 -4.46
C ARG A 37 -4.56 7.91 -5.91
N ALA A 38 -4.99 9.05 -6.43
CA ALA A 38 -5.42 9.15 -7.82
C ALA A 38 -4.29 8.80 -8.80
N ARG A 39 -3.08 9.29 -8.56
CA ARG A 39 -1.89 8.94 -9.36
C ARG A 39 -1.53 7.45 -9.28
N PHE A 40 -1.66 6.85 -8.11
CA PHE A 40 -1.52 5.40 -7.93
C PHE A 40 -2.57 4.64 -8.74
N LEU A 41 -3.85 5.02 -8.61
CA LEU A 41 -4.95 4.34 -9.28
C LEU A 41 -4.84 4.42 -10.82
N GLU A 42 -4.28 5.50 -11.39
CA GLU A 42 -4.00 5.61 -12.83
C GLU A 42 -3.09 4.47 -13.34
N GLU A 43 -2.14 3.99 -12.53
CA GLU A 43 -1.26 2.87 -12.88
C GLU A 43 -1.85 1.52 -12.44
N PHE A 44 -2.55 1.48 -11.32
CA PHE A 44 -3.17 0.29 -10.77
C PHE A 44 -4.30 -0.25 -11.65
N MET A 45 -5.15 0.63 -12.19
CA MET A 45 -6.26 0.27 -13.08
C MET A 45 -5.82 -0.23 -14.47
N LYS A 46 -4.53 -0.18 -14.79
CA LYS A 46 -3.99 -0.79 -16.02
C LYS A 46 -3.76 -2.30 -15.89
N ILE A 47 -3.84 -2.84 -14.67
CA ILE A 47 -3.71 -4.27 -14.40
C ILE A 47 -5.02 -4.95 -14.81
N ASP A 48 -4.92 -6.00 -15.62
CA ASP A 48 -6.08 -6.80 -15.97
C ASP A 48 -6.34 -7.85 -14.88
N PHE A 49 -7.34 -7.58 -14.05
CA PHE A 49 -7.79 -8.48 -12.98
C PHE A 49 -8.97 -9.39 -13.40
N ARG A 50 -9.52 -9.20 -14.60
CA ARG A 50 -10.69 -9.95 -15.06
C ARG A 50 -10.40 -11.44 -15.11
N ASP A 51 -11.35 -12.22 -14.56
CA ASP A 51 -11.28 -13.69 -14.51
C ASP A 51 -10.04 -14.25 -13.79
N LYS A 52 -9.31 -13.43 -12.99
CA LYS A 52 -8.13 -13.83 -12.22
C LYS A 52 -8.48 -14.10 -10.76
N ALA A 53 -7.77 -15.06 -10.17
CA ALA A 53 -7.68 -15.18 -8.72
C ALA A 53 -6.68 -14.15 -8.19
N VAL A 54 -7.13 -13.22 -7.36
CA VAL A 54 -6.36 -12.03 -6.94
C VAL A 54 -6.22 -11.99 -5.42
N LEU A 55 -4.99 -11.75 -4.93
CA LEU A 55 -4.68 -11.56 -3.53
C LEU A 55 -4.08 -10.17 -3.27
N GLU A 56 -4.68 -9.41 -2.36
CA GLU A 56 -4.06 -8.22 -1.76
C GLU A 56 -3.41 -8.59 -0.42
N VAL A 57 -2.11 -8.42 -0.31
CA VAL A 57 -1.38 -8.55 0.96
C VAL A 57 -1.27 -7.20 1.62
N GLY A 58 -1.79 -7.08 2.87
CA GLY A 58 -1.90 -5.82 3.58
C GLY A 58 -3.08 -4.97 3.09
N CYS A 59 -4.27 -5.55 3.01
CA CYS A 59 -5.46 -4.89 2.44
C CYS A 59 -5.98 -3.70 3.26
N GLY A 60 -5.53 -3.54 4.51
CA GLY A 60 -5.99 -2.47 5.38
C GLY A 60 -7.52 -2.41 5.48
N PRO A 61 -8.13 -1.21 5.34
CA PRO A 61 -9.60 -1.07 5.41
C PRO A 61 -10.32 -1.43 4.10
N GLY A 62 -9.66 -2.04 3.10
CA GLY A 62 -10.29 -2.65 1.93
C GLY A 62 -10.47 -1.73 0.71
N GLY A 63 -9.87 -0.53 0.69
CA GLY A 63 -10.14 0.44 -0.37
C GLY A 63 -9.62 0.06 -1.76
N ASN A 64 -8.61 -0.80 -1.87
CA ASN A 64 -8.16 -1.31 -3.17
C ASN A 64 -8.98 -2.53 -3.59
N LEU A 65 -9.40 -3.38 -2.63
CA LEU A 65 -10.30 -4.50 -2.90
C LEU A 65 -11.61 -4.03 -3.55
N GLU A 66 -12.19 -2.89 -3.08
CA GLU A 66 -13.37 -2.29 -3.71
C GLU A 66 -13.11 -1.93 -5.19
N VAL A 67 -11.91 -1.41 -5.49
CA VAL A 67 -11.52 -1.08 -6.88
C VAL A 67 -11.35 -2.34 -7.72
N VAL A 68 -10.64 -3.35 -7.21
CA VAL A 68 -10.39 -4.62 -7.93
C VAL A 68 -11.67 -5.39 -8.16
N HIS A 69 -12.61 -5.40 -7.20
CA HIS A 69 -13.91 -6.04 -7.35
C HIS A 69 -14.65 -5.53 -8.60
N SER A 70 -14.56 -4.23 -8.90
CA SER A 70 -15.20 -3.65 -10.09
C SER A 70 -14.63 -4.15 -11.43
N ALA A 71 -13.45 -4.77 -11.42
CA ALA A 71 -12.82 -5.39 -12.59
C ALA A 71 -13.24 -6.86 -12.81
N SER A 72 -14.19 -7.39 -12.01
CA SER A 72 -14.74 -8.74 -12.10
C SER A 72 -13.67 -9.86 -12.03
N PRO A 73 -12.87 -9.91 -10.95
CA PRO A 73 -11.96 -11.03 -10.73
C PRO A 73 -12.74 -12.33 -10.51
N LYS A 74 -12.13 -13.49 -10.83
CA LYS A 74 -12.71 -14.81 -10.55
C LYS A 74 -12.78 -15.11 -9.05
N ARG A 75 -11.78 -14.64 -8.30
CA ARG A 75 -11.69 -14.73 -6.84
C ARG A 75 -10.95 -13.50 -6.33
N LEU A 76 -11.40 -12.91 -5.25
CA LEU A 76 -10.75 -11.74 -4.64
C LEU A 76 -10.55 -11.97 -3.15
N VAL A 77 -9.31 -11.93 -2.72
CA VAL A 77 -8.91 -12.14 -1.33
C VAL A 77 -8.10 -10.94 -0.85
N GLY A 78 -8.42 -10.44 0.33
CA GLY A 78 -7.58 -9.49 1.05
C GLY A 78 -7.07 -10.08 2.35
N CYS A 79 -5.78 -9.95 2.64
CA CYS A 79 -5.26 -10.32 3.95
C CYS A 79 -4.56 -9.16 4.64
N ASP A 80 -4.59 -9.16 5.98
CA ASP A 80 -3.92 -8.15 6.81
C ASP A 80 -3.44 -8.76 8.12
N ILE A 81 -2.39 -8.19 8.70
CA ILE A 81 -1.82 -8.60 10.00
C ILE A 81 -2.66 -8.09 11.19
N SER A 82 -3.44 -7.04 10.98
CA SER A 82 -4.26 -6.38 12.01
C SER A 82 -5.71 -6.85 11.93
N TRP A 83 -6.18 -7.51 12.97
CA TRP A 83 -7.59 -7.91 13.08
C TRP A 83 -8.56 -6.72 13.05
N LYS A 84 -8.11 -5.53 13.50
CA LYS A 84 -8.92 -4.31 13.43
C LYS A 84 -9.01 -3.76 12.03
N MET A 85 -7.95 -3.88 11.21
CA MET A 85 -8.01 -3.56 9.78
C MET A 85 -8.97 -4.49 9.05
N ILE A 86 -8.91 -5.80 9.32
CA ILE A 86 -9.90 -6.78 8.80
C ILE A 86 -11.32 -6.39 9.21
N GLY A 87 -11.56 -6.00 10.47
CA GLY A 87 -12.86 -5.53 10.92
C GLY A 87 -13.33 -4.22 10.24
N LEU A 88 -12.41 -3.32 9.89
CA LEU A 88 -12.71 -2.14 9.08
C LEU A 88 -13.05 -2.52 7.64
N ALA A 89 -12.26 -3.41 7.02
CA ALA A 89 -12.52 -3.92 5.67
C ALA A 89 -13.88 -4.62 5.59
N THR A 90 -14.22 -5.50 6.53
CA THR A 90 -15.53 -6.18 6.61
C THR A 90 -16.68 -5.17 6.60
N ARG A 91 -16.59 -4.11 7.40
CA ARG A 91 -17.64 -3.07 7.43
C ARG A 91 -17.70 -2.25 6.14
N ASN A 92 -16.54 -1.86 5.61
CA ASN A 92 -16.47 -1.04 4.41
C ASN A 92 -16.96 -1.80 3.16
N LEU A 93 -16.69 -3.10 3.10
CA LEU A 93 -17.01 -3.97 1.97
C LEU A 93 -18.29 -4.79 2.19
N GLN A 94 -19.11 -4.47 3.19
CA GLN A 94 -20.29 -5.25 3.55
C GLN A 94 -21.22 -5.56 2.36
N ALA A 95 -21.37 -4.61 1.43
CA ALA A 95 -22.18 -4.79 0.22
C ALA A 95 -21.54 -5.72 -0.83
N LEU A 96 -20.25 -6.02 -0.70
CA LEU A 96 -19.47 -6.85 -1.62
C LEU A 96 -19.17 -8.25 -1.06
N LEU A 97 -19.52 -8.49 0.20
CA LEU A 97 -19.44 -9.83 0.78
C LEU A 97 -20.65 -10.67 0.30
N PRO A 98 -20.50 -11.94 -0.12
CA PRO A 98 -19.32 -12.81 0.04
C PRO A 98 -18.30 -12.80 -1.11
N ASP A 99 -18.41 -11.92 -2.11
CA ASP A 99 -17.53 -11.90 -3.29
C ASP A 99 -16.07 -11.56 -2.93
N VAL A 100 -15.83 -10.98 -1.74
CA VAL A 100 -14.49 -10.63 -1.26
C VAL A 100 -14.20 -11.43 0.01
N GLU A 101 -13.18 -12.27 -0.02
CA GLU A 101 -12.68 -12.99 1.14
C GLU A 101 -11.71 -12.13 1.95
N LEU A 102 -11.84 -12.13 3.28
CA LEU A 102 -10.94 -11.39 4.17
C LEU A 102 -10.28 -12.34 5.16
N VAL A 103 -8.95 -12.31 5.22
CA VAL A 103 -8.13 -13.25 5.99
C VAL A 103 -7.17 -12.53 6.93
N LEU A 104 -7.18 -12.91 8.21
CA LEU A 104 -6.18 -12.45 9.18
C LEU A 104 -4.91 -13.30 9.02
N THR A 105 -3.74 -12.67 8.95
CA THR A 105 -2.44 -13.36 8.86
C THR A 105 -1.52 -12.99 10.01
N ASP A 106 -0.41 -13.71 10.14
CA ASP A 106 0.64 -13.39 11.11
C ASP A 106 1.65 -12.36 10.59
N GLY A 107 1.59 -12.03 9.30
CA GLY A 107 2.51 -11.11 8.61
C GLY A 107 3.79 -11.78 8.10
N VAL A 108 3.91 -13.09 8.23
CA VAL A 108 5.05 -13.90 7.80
C VAL A 108 4.61 -15.02 6.86
N THR A 109 3.50 -15.69 7.22
CA THR A 109 2.95 -16.85 6.50
C THR A 109 1.63 -16.45 5.83
N LEU A 110 1.43 -16.89 4.60
CA LEU A 110 0.16 -16.73 3.87
C LEU A 110 -0.58 -18.07 3.86
N PRO A 111 -1.81 -18.15 4.42
CA PRO A 111 -2.57 -19.40 4.57
C PRO A 111 -3.25 -19.82 3.26
N PHE A 112 -2.48 -19.86 2.18
CA PHE A 112 -2.92 -20.26 0.85
C PHE A 112 -1.97 -21.33 0.31
N GLU A 113 -2.47 -22.18 -0.60
CA GLU A 113 -1.68 -23.21 -1.26
C GLU A 113 -0.68 -22.57 -2.25
N ASP A 114 0.35 -23.32 -2.64
CA ASP A 114 1.31 -22.91 -3.65
C ASP A 114 0.57 -22.62 -4.97
N GLU A 115 0.96 -21.52 -5.65
CA GLU A 115 0.42 -21.12 -6.95
C GLU A 115 -1.12 -21.05 -7.00
N SER A 116 -1.77 -20.75 -5.86
CA SER A 116 -3.24 -20.75 -5.72
C SER A 116 -3.91 -19.45 -6.16
N VAL A 117 -3.12 -18.39 -6.43
CA VAL A 117 -3.61 -17.10 -6.94
C VAL A 117 -2.84 -16.70 -8.19
N ASP A 118 -3.55 -16.16 -9.20
CA ASP A 118 -2.91 -15.73 -10.45
C ASP A 118 -2.12 -14.44 -10.26
N ILE A 119 -2.66 -13.51 -9.49
CA ILE A 119 -2.07 -12.19 -9.23
C ILE A 119 -2.03 -11.91 -7.74
N THR A 120 -0.84 -11.55 -7.23
CA THR A 120 -0.68 -10.96 -5.89
C THR A 120 -0.23 -9.51 -6.01
N TYR A 121 -0.74 -8.64 -5.15
CA TYR A 121 -0.22 -7.28 -5.06
C TYR A 121 -0.10 -6.78 -3.61
N THR A 122 0.86 -5.85 -3.42
CA THR A 122 1.03 -5.07 -2.19
C THR A 122 0.97 -3.58 -2.50
N VAL A 123 0.45 -2.77 -1.57
CA VAL A 123 0.46 -1.31 -1.72
C VAL A 123 0.93 -0.67 -0.42
N THR A 124 2.18 -0.23 -0.40
CA THR A 124 2.84 0.40 0.77
C THR A 124 2.81 -0.47 2.04
N VAL A 125 3.10 -1.76 1.89
CA VAL A 125 3.10 -2.77 2.96
C VAL A 125 4.52 -3.16 3.36
N LEU A 126 5.34 -3.53 2.37
CA LEU A 126 6.68 -4.08 2.62
C LEU A 126 7.61 -3.04 3.25
N GLN A 127 7.39 -1.76 2.97
CA GLN A 127 8.13 -0.67 3.61
C GLN A 127 7.88 -0.56 5.11
N HIS A 128 6.79 -1.13 5.63
CA HIS A 128 6.48 -1.16 7.06
C HIS A 128 7.00 -2.40 7.78
N ASN A 129 7.62 -3.34 7.06
CA ASN A 129 8.40 -4.42 7.64
C ASN A 129 9.85 -3.95 7.83
N THR A 130 10.17 -3.53 9.06
CA THR A 130 11.53 -3.07 9.44
C THR A 130 12.42 -4.21 9.89
N ASP A 131 11.87 -5.38 10.16
CA ASP A 131 12.57 -6.63 10.42
C ASP A 131 12.83 -7.34 9.08
N GLU A 132 14.10 -7.58 8.78
CA GLU A 132 14.52 -8.16 7.49
C GLU A 132 14.14 -9.64 7.34
N GLU A 133 14.06 -10.40 8.44
CA GLU A 133 13.66 -11.80 8.42
C GLU A 133 12.16 -11.93 8.14
N MET A 134 11.34 -11.12 8.82
CA MET A 134 9.90 -11.04 8.53
C MET A 134 9.63 -10.60 7.09
N LEU A 135 10.35 -9.59 6.60
CA LEU A 135 10.17 -9.07 5.25
C LEU A 135 10.51 -10.12 4.19
N THR A 136 11.69 -10.76 4.31
CA THR A 136 12.12 -11.76 3.33
C THR A 136 11.24 -12.99 3.36
N SER A 137 10.75 -13.39 4.53
CA SER A 137 9.78 -14.48 4.67
C SER A 137 8.45 -14.15 4.00
N LEU A 138 7.92 -12.93 4.21
CA LEU A 138 6.68 -12.51 3.55
C LEU A 138 6.84 -12.44 2.02
N ILE A 139 7.96 -11.92 1.50
CA ILE A 139 8.22 -11.90 0.04
C ILE A 139 8.31 -13.33 -0.51
N ARG A 140 8.96 -14.26 0.20
CA ARG A 140 8.99 -15.68 -0.19
C ARG A 140 7.58 -16.27 -0.26
N GLU A 141 6.73 -15.99 0.71
CA GLU A 141 5.34 -16.45 0.71
C GLU A 141 4.51 -15.82 -0.44
N ILE A 142 4.70 -14.52 -0.73
CA ILE A 142 4.12 -13.89 -1.91
C ILE A 142 4.52 -14.65 -3.18
N CYS A 143 5.80 -14.99 -3.35
CA CYS A 143 6.25 -15.78 -4.49
C CYS A 143 5.63 -17.19 -4.49
N ARG A 144 5.57 -17.86 -3.33
CA ARG A 144 5.03 -19.22 -3.23
C ARG A 144 3.56 -19.33 -3.65
N VAL A 145 2.73 -18.39 -3.22
CA VAL A 145 1.28 -18.44 -3.50
C VAL A 145 0.90 -17.90 -4.87
N THR A 146 1.79 -17.15 -5.51
CA THR A 146 1.52 -16.46 -6.80
C THR A 146 1.91 -17.32 -7.99
N LYS A 147 0.97 -17.52 -8.91
CA LYS A 147 1.16 -18.32 -10.11
C LYS A 147 1.72 -17.55 -11.31
N GLU A 148 1.28 -16.29 -11.51
CA GLU A 148 1.61 -15.57 -12.73
C GLU A 148 2.39 -14.27 -12.45
N LYS A 149 1.80 -13.33 -11.68
CA LYS A 149 2.30 -11.96 -11.55
C LYS A 149 2.21 -11.44 -10.12
N ALA A 150 3.28 -10.82 -9.65
CA ALA A 150 3.30 -10.07 -8.41
C ALA A 150 3.55 -8.58 -8.69
N PHE A 151 2.66 -7.72 -8.20
CA PHE A 151 2.79 -6.26 -8.30
C PHE A 151 3.14 -5.68 -6.93
N LEU A 152 4.32 -5.09 -6.80
CA LEU A 152 4.72 -4.39 -5.59
C LEU A 152 4.63 -2.88 -5.83
N PHE A 153 3.71 -2.21 -5.12
CA PHE A 153 3.61 -0.75 -5.09
C PHE A 153 4.18 -0.23 -3.77
N GLU A 154 5.49 0.02 -3.76
CA GLU A 154 6.21 0.40 -2.54
C GLU A 154 6.95 1.72 -2.72
N ASP A 155 7.13 2.49 -1.64
CA ASP A 155 8.04 3.62 -1.69
C ASP A 155 9.47 3.12 -1.82
N THR A 156 10.22 3.62 -2.85
CA THR A 156 11.60 3.24 -3.12
C THR A 156 12.55 4.43 -3.04
N SER A 157 13.84 4.15 -2.90
CA SER A 157 14.92 5.13 -2.91
C SER A 157 16.22 4.51 -3.42
N ASP A 158 17.23 5.35 -3.73
CA ASP A 158 18.52 4.88 -4.23
C ASP A 158 19.33 4.06 -3.19
N LYS A 159 19.07 4.29 -1.90
CA LYS A 159 19.74 3.62 -0.78
C LYS A 159 18.69 3.27 0.28
N VAL A 160 18.95 2.25 1.08
CA VAL A 160 18.10 1.92 2.22
C VAL A 160 18.05 3.11 3.19
N LYS A 161 16.83 3.53 3.53
CA LYS A 161 16.55 4.54 4.54
C LYS A 161 15.50 3.97 5.48
N ALA A 162 15.73 4.06 6.77
CA ALA A 162 14.82 3.52 7.76
C ALA A 162 14.49 4.55 8.84
N GLY A 163 13.26 4.48 9.31
CA GLY A 163 12.76 5.13 10.52
C GLY A 163 12.33 4.09 11.54
N ALA A 164 11.62 4.53 12.57
CA ALA A 164 11.15 3.61 13.62
C ALA A 164 10.11 2.59 13.12
N SER A 165 9.28 2.95 12.13
CA SER A 165 8.14 2.16 11.65
C SER A 165 8.12 1.97 10.13
N TRP A 166 9.20 2.30 9.45
CA TRP A 166 9.29 2.16 7.99
C TRP A 166 10.73 2.00 7.53
N ALA A 167 10.92 1.32 6.42
CA ALA A 167 12.18 1.26 5.71
C ALA A 167 11.93 1.25 4.20
N VAL A 168 12.38 2.30 3.49
CA VAL A 168 12.35 2.35 2.03
C VAL A 168 13.64 1.75 1.48
N ARG A 169 13.51 0.95 0.44
CA ARG A 169 14.60 0.16 -0.13
C ARG A 169 14.72 0.42 -1.63
N PRO A 170 15.90 0.19 -2.25
CA PRO A 170 16.06 0.25 -3.70
C PRO A 170 15.21 -0.83 -4.41
N VAL A 171 14.84 -0.56 -5.66
CA VAL A 171 14.17 -1.57 -6.52
C VAL A 171 14.98 -2.87 -6.58
N GLY A 172 16.31 -2.78 -6.75
CA GLY A 172 17.20 -3.96 -6.79
C GLY A 172 17.21 -4.82 -5.53
N TYR A 173 16.80 -4.27 -4.38
CA TYR A 173 16.61 -5.05 -3.16
C TYR A 173 15.47 -6.06 -3.33
N TYR A 174 14.29 -5.60 -3.75
CA TYR A 174 13.14 -6.46 -4.02
C TYR A 174 13.41 -7.42 -5.15
N GLN A 175 14.03 -6.93 -6.23
CA GLN A 175 14.44 -7.75 -7.39
C GLN A 175 15.31 -8.94 -6.97
N THR A 176 16.34 -8.70 -6.16
CA THR A 176 17.24 -9.76 -5.70
C THR A 176 16.52 -10.88 -4.93
N ILE A 177 15.51 -10.53 -4.12
CA ILE A 177 14.76 -11.53 -3.35
C ILE A 177 13.75 -12.26 -4.24
N MET A 178 12.98 -11.54 -5.05
CA MET A 178 11.98 -12.12 -5.94
C MET A 178 12.60 -13.09 -6.96
N GLU A 179 13.77 -12.72 -7.53
CA GLU A 179 14.50 -13.56 -8.49
C GLU A 179 15.01 -14.88 -7.89
N LYS A 180 15.38 -14.90 -6.60
CA LYS A 180 15.74 -16.13 -5.88
C LYS A 180 14.58 -17.11 -5.76
N HIS A 181 13.34 -16.61 -5.87
CA HIS A 181 12.11 -17.40 -5.77
C HIS A 181 11.38 -17.56 -7.11
N GLY A 182 12.11 -17.43 -8.24
CA GLY A 182 11.60 -17.75 -9.57
C GLY A 182 10.84 -16.64 -10.28
N PHE A 183 10.84 -15.40 -9.75
CA PHE A 183 10.19 -14.26 -10.39
C PHE A 183 11.21 -13.33 -11.04
N GLU A 184 10.88 -12.78 -12.21
CA GLU A 184 11.71 -11.82 -12.94
C GLU A 184 11.05 -10.44 -12.93
N LEU A 185 11.85 -9.39 -12.70
CA LEU A 185 11.39 -8.00 -12.77
C LEU A 185 11.23 -7.58 -14.23
N THR A 186 9.99 -7.36 -14.68
CA THR A 186 9.66 -7.03 -16.09
C THR A 186 9.26 -5.58 -16.30
N GLU A 187 8.77 -4.88 -15.26
CA GLU A 187 8.41 -3.45 -15.35
C GLU A 187 8.74 -2.71 -14.07
N VAL A 188 9.30 -1.50 -14.23
CA VAL A 188 9.43 -0.52 -13.14
C VAL A 188 8.81 0.80 -13.57
N LYS A 189 7.83 1.30 -12.82
CA LYS A 189 7.19 2.59 -13.07
C LYS A 189 7.19 3.46 -11.82
N TYR A 190 7.85 4.61 -11.89
CA TYR A 190 7.86 5.60 -10.80
C TYR A 190 6.61 6.49 -10.89
N ILE A 191 5.84 6.54 -9.80
CA ILE A 191 4.64 7.38 -9.67
C ILE A 191 5.08 8.68 -8.99
N SER A 192 5.61 9.60 -9.80
CA SER A 192 6.19 10.84 -9.27
C SER A 192 5.11 11.80 -8.79
N ILE A 193 5.29 12.25 -7.54
CA ILE A 193 4.53 13.31 -6.87
C ILE A 193 5.50 14.18 -6.06
N LEU A 194 6.65 14.53 -6.63
CA LEU A 194 7.77 15.18 -5.95
C LEU A 194 7.36 16.49 -5.29
N VAL A 195 6.75 17.39 -6.05
CA VAL A 195 6.40 18.74 -5.58
C VAL A 195 5.29 18.64 -4.52
N ASN A 196 4.29 17.80 -4.76
CA ASN A 196 3.23 17.54 -3.80
C ASN A 196 3.79 17.00 -2.46
N ARG A 197 4.74 16.05 -2.52
CA ARG A 197 5.40 15.47 -1.34
C ARG A 197 6.21 16.50 -0.56
N LEU A 198 6.98 17.35 -1.26
CA LEU A 198 7.75 18.43 -0.63
C LEU A 198 6.82 19.47 0.02
N ALA A 199 5.81 19.92 -0.69
CA ALA A 199 4.82 20.85 -0.17
C ALA A 199 4.06 20.27 1.03
N SER A 200 3.68 18.98 0.99
CA SER A 200 3.06 18.30 2.13
C SER A 200 3.93 18.34 3.36
N THR A 201 5.23 18.08 3.22
CA THR A 201 6.18 18.11 4.33
C THR A 201 6.26 19.49 4.96
N VAL A 202 6.31 20.54 4.15
CA VAL A 202 6.36 21.94 4.65
C VAL A 202 5.04 22.30 5.33
N ILE A 203 3.90 22.04 4.71
CA ILE A 203 2.58 22.36 5.26
C ILE A 203 2.38 21.64 6.60
N LEU A 204 2.66 20.35 6.68
CA LEU A 204 2.52 19.58 7.92
C LEU A 204 3.43 20.11 9.04
N ARG A 205 4.66 20.50 8.73
CA ARG A 205 5.57 21.08 9.74
C ARG A 205 5.07 22.41 10.31
N LEU A 206 4.37 23.20 9.51
CA LEU A 206 3.88 24.52 9.90
C LEU A 206 2.49 24.47 10.58
N THR A 207 1.67 23.48 10.26
CA THR A 207 0.24 23.46 10.63
C THR A 207 -0.18 22.29 11.50
N SER A 208 0.73 21.33 11.76
CA SER A 208 0.42 20.13 12.54
C SER A 208 1.39 19.95 13.71
N SER A 209 0.92 19.34 14.79
CA SER A 209 1.78 18.98 15.93
C SER A 209 2.83 17.95 15.51
N ARG A 210 4.05 18.09 16.04
CA ARG A 210 5.12 17.10 15.85
C ARG A 210 4.80 15.74 16.47
N ASN A 211 3.91 15.72 17.46
CA ASN A 211 3.52 14.50 18.19
C ASN A 211 2.29 13.83 17.59
N ARG A 212 1.72 14.38 16.49
CA ARG A 212 0.55 13.80 15.82
C ARG A 212 0.90 12.41 15.27
N LYS A 213 0.08 11.43 15.62
CA LYS A 213 0.22 10.04 15.16
C LYS A 213 -0.59 9.82 13.87
N GLU A 214 -0.16 8.86 13.07
CA GLU A 214 -0.92 8.40 11.90
C GLU A 214 -2.30 7.90 12.32
N GLY A 215 -3.32 8.27 11.53
CA GLY A 215 -4.71 7.96 11.87
C GLY A 215 -5.42 9.01 12.72
N GLU A 216 -4.74 9.92 13.39
CA GLU A 216 -5.39 11.02 14.11
C GLU A 216 -5.98 12.07 13.14
N PRO A 217 -7.01 12.85 13.58
CA PRO A 217 -7.57 13.92 12.77
C PRO A 217 -6.50 14.92 12.29
N VAL A 218 -6.59 15.30 11.02
CA VAL A 218 -5.70 16.30 10.43
C VAL A 218 -6.25 17.70 10.73
N PRO A 219 -5.41 18.65 11.17
CA PRO A 219 -5.85 20.02 11.47
C PRO A 219 -6.55 20.67 10.27
N PRO A 220 -7.66 21.40 10.48
CA PRO A 220 -8.38 22.10 9.39
C PRO A 220 -7.49 23.06 8.58
N MET A 221 -6.54 23.73 9.24
CA MET A 221 -5.55 24.61 8.58
C MET A 221 -4.67 23.82 7.59
N THR A 222 -4.22 22.62 7.94
CA THR A 222 -3.47 21.74 7.04
C THR A 222 -4.29 21.42 5.78
N ILE A 223 -5.57 21.07 5.96
CA ILE A 223 -6.48 20.74 4.86
C ILE A 223 -6.70 21.97 3.96
N ALA A 224 -6.90 23.15 4.55
CA ALA A 224 -7.08 24.39 3.80
C ALA A 224 -5.84 24.75 2.97
N CYS A 225 -4.65 24.73 3.59
CA CYS A 225 -3.39 24.97 2.88
C CYS A 225 -3.18 23.98 1.73
N GLN A 226 -3.42 22.70 1.97
CA GLN A 226 -3.31 21.69 0.91
C GLN A 226 -4.29 21.92 -0.24
N ARG A 227 -5.55 22.30 0.04
CA ARG A 227 -6.54 22.63 -1.02
C ARG A 227 -6.08 23.78 -1.90
N VAL A 228 -5.56 24.84 -1.28
CA VAL A 228 -5.07 26.02 -2.02
C VAL A 228 -3.83 25.67 -2.87
N CYS A 229 -2.89 24.90 -2.33
CA CYS A 229 -1.65 24.56 -3.03
C CYS A 229 -1.82 23.44 -4.08
N LEU A 230 -2.86 22.61 -3.98
CA LEU A 230 -3.03 21.42 -4.81
C LEU A 230 -3.01 21.67 -6.33
N PRO A 231 -3.70 22.69 -6.88
CA PRO A 231 -3.67 22.93 -8.33
C PRO A 231 -2.25 23.19 -8.85
N LEU A 232 -1.48 24.00 -8.12
CA LEU A 232 -0.10 24.32 -8.49
C LEU A 232 0.83 23.10 -8.35
N THR A 233 0.74 22.36 -7.24
CA THR A 233 1.58 21.17 -7.04
C THR A 233 1.28 20.09 -8.07
N ARG A 234 0.02 19.90 -8.48
CA ARG A 234 -0.37 18.98 -9.56
C ARG A 234 0.23 19.36 -10.91
N LEU A 235 0.24 20.65 -11.23
CA LEU A 235 0.87 21.15 -12.47
C LEU A 235 2.39 20.91 -12.44
N LEU A 236 3.03 21.25 -11.34
CA LEU A 236 4.48 21.10 -11.18
C LEU A 236 4.93 19.64 -11.11
N ASP A 237 4.14 18.73 -10.57
CA ASP A 237 4.46 17.28 -10.56
C ASP A 237 4.50 16.68 -11.99
N ARG A 238 3.89 17.34 -12.99
CA ARG A 238 4.01 16.94 -14.40
C ARG A 238 5.35 17.37 -15.01
N LEU A 239 5.94 18.43 -14.49
CA LEU A 239 7.20 19.01 -14.99
C LEU A 239 8.42 18.45 -14.24
N PHE A 240 8.28 18.22 -12.95
CA PHE A 240 9.36 17.74 -12.08
C PHE A 240 9.10 16.30 -11.63
N THR A 241 9.83 15.39 -12.25
CA THR A 241 9.73 13.94 -11.95
C THR A 241 10.94 13.44 -11.18
N GLU A 242 10.77 12.34 -10.45
CA GLU A 242 11.85 11.66 -9.74
C GLU A 242 11.76 10.14 -9.97
N ARG A 243 12.92 9.46 -9.88
CA ARG A 243 13.01 8.00 -9.96
C ARG A 243 13.08 7.37 -8.56
N ARG A 244 12.15 7.78 -7.69
CA ARG A 244 12.02 7.31 -6.30
C ARG A 244 10.63 7.66 -5.76
N GLY A 245 10.31 7.22 -4.55
CA GLY A 245 8.98 7.35 -3.95
C GLY A 245 8.11 6.19 -4.39
N LEU A 246 6.80 6.39 -4.53
CA LEU A 246 5.88 5.30 -4.87
C LEU A 246 6.22 4.73 -6.24
N THR A 247 6.54 3.44 -6.26
CA THR A 247 7.05 2.73 -7.43
C THR A 247 6.23 1.46 -7.63
N LYS A 248 5.71 1.28 -8.85
CA LYS A 248 5.17 0.01 -9.31
C LYS A 248 6.33 -0.86 -9.79
N MET A 249 6.44 -2.06 -9.26
CA MET A 249 7.34 -3.11 -9.71
C MET A 249 6.49 -4.31 -10.12
N LEU A 250 6.60 -4.75 -11.37
CA LEU A 250 5.96 -5.97 -11.87
C LEU A 250 6.99 -7.08 -11.93
N PHE A 251 6.65 -8.17 -11.28
CA PHE A 251 7.40 -9.42 -11.33
C PHE A 251 6.53 -10.50 -11.97
N GLU A 252 7.10 -11.25 -12.91
CA GLU A 252 6.44 -12.37 -13.57
C GLU A 252 7.18 -13.67 -13.26
N GLN A 253 6.42 -14.75 -13.06
CA GLN A 253 7.02 -16.06 -12.81
C GLN A 253 7.81 -16.51 -14.04
N ARG A 254 9.02 -17.00 -13.83
CA ARG A 254 9.85 -17.57 -14.91
C ARG A 254 9.20 -18.87 -15.42
N ALA A 255 9.16 -18.98 -16.75
CA ALA A 255 8.67 -20.18 -17.43
C ALA A 255 9.59 -21.40 -17.17
#